data_4f25c8e6685695152bdf5c9ba7385451
#
_entry.id   4f25c8e6685695152bdf5c9ba7385451
#
_cell.length_a   1.000
_cell.length_b   1.000
_cell.length_c   1.000
_cell.angle_alpha   90.00
_cell.angle_beta   90.00
_cell.angle_gamma   90.00
#
_symmetry.space_group_name_H-M   'P 1'
#
loop_
_entity.id
_entity.type
_entity.pdbx_description
1 polymer ?
#
loop_
_entity_poly.entity_id
_entity_poly.type
_entity_poly.pdbx_seq_one_letter_code
_entity_poly.pdbx_strand_id
1 'polypeptide(L)'
;NTARENDLICVSGNLGAAYMGLQLLEREKVVFKENPNAQPDFSGYEYILERQLKPEARMDIIQLLKEKGIKPTAMMDVSDGLSSEVLHICHDSGLGCNIYEEKIPIDYQTFKMAEELNMNATVCALSGGEDYELLFTTPLDAYDKLITMEEISIIGHTCAKSEGYNLITKDGNSFELKAQGWVNFNPSEEK
;
A
#
# COMPACT_ATOMS: atom_id res chain seq x y z
N ASN A 1 -12.41 0.25 15.43
CA ASN A 1 -12.45 1.31 14.40
C ASN A 1 -13.14 2.53 14.98
N THR A 2 -12.40 3.62 15.14
CA THR A 2 -12.88 4.89 15.68
C THR A 2 -12.42 6.07 14.83
N ALA A 3 -12.13 5.81 13.55
CA ALA A 3 -11.78 6.85 12.58
C ALA A 3 -12.93 7.87 12.47
N ARG A 4 -12.61 9.13 12.19
CA ARG A 4 -13.54 10.25 12.10
C ARG A 4 -13.32 10.99 10.79
N GLU A 5 -14.31 11.77 10.37
CA GLU A 5 -14.13 12.70 9.24
C GLU A 5 -12.95 13.63 9.48
N ASN A 6 -12.17 13.86 8.43
CA ASN A 6 -10.95 14.65 8.41
C ASN A 6 -9.77 14.06 9.21
N ASP A 7 -9.83 12.79 9.60
CA ASP A 7 -8.62 12.11 10.07
C ASP A 7 -7.64 11.96 8.89
N LEU A 8 -6.36 12.13 9.16
CA LEU A 8 -5.28 11.85 8.21
C LEU A 8 -5.22 10.33 7.98
N ILE A 9 -4.97 9.92 6.74
CA ILE A 9 -4.66 8.55 6.37
C ILE A 9 -3.17 8.47 6.13
N CYS A 10 -2.49 7.59 6.86
CA CYS A 10 -1.05 7.46 6.88
C CYS A 10 -0.63 6.03 6.64
N VAL A 11 0.53 5.83 5.99
CA VAL A 11 1.14 4.53 5.80
C VAL A 11 2.62 4.57 6.18
N SER A 12 3.14 3.48 6.74
CA SER A 12 4.57 3.32 6.98
C SER A 12 5.30 2.81 5.74
N GLY A 13 6.61 3.04 5.66
CA GLY A 13 7.52 2.50 4.64
C GLY A 13 7.09 2.78 3.21
N ASN A 14 7.26 1.78 2.33
CA ASN A 14 6.95 1.83 0.90
C ASN A 14 6.05 0.67 0.48
N LEU A 15 5.25 0.87 -0.57
CA LEU A 15 4.25 -0.07 -1.04
C LEU A 15 4.56 -0.62 -2.44
N GLY A 16 4.02 -1.80 -2.74
CA GLY A 16 4.17 -2.50 -4.02
C GLY A 16 5.49 -3.23 -4.19
N ALA A 17 6.41 -3.12 -3.23
CA ALA A 17 7.73 -3.74 -3.31
C ALA A 17 7.67 -5.26 -3.22
N ALA A 18 6.86 -5.81 -2.33
CA ALA A 18 6.69 -7.25 -2.20
C ALA A 18 6.12 -7.86 -3.48
N TYR A 19 5.09 -7.24 -4.06
CA TYR A 19 4.52 -7.70 -5.33
C TYR A 19 5.53 -7.65 -6.47
N MET A 20 6.35 -6.60 -6.58
CA MET A 20 7.40 -6.53 -7.61
C MET A 20 8.50 -7.57 -7.37
N GLY A 21 8.83 -7.88 -6.13
CA GLY A 21 9.73 -8.99 -5.78
C GLY A 21 9.18 -10.35 -6.24
N LEU A 22 7.89 -10.59 -6.05
CA LEU A 22 7.22 -11.78 -6.56
C LEU A 22 7.28 -11.86 -8.10
N GLN A 23 6.98 -10.76 -8.79
CA GLN A 23 7.02 -10.72 -10.26
C GLN A 23 8.43 -10.99 -10.80
N LEU A 24 9.47 -10.46 -10.15
CA LEU A 24 10.86 -10.74 -10.48
C LEU A 24 11.17 -12.24 -10.32
N LEU A 25 10.80 -12.84 -9.20
CA LEU A 25 11.03 -14.27 -8.95
C LEU A 25 10.29 -15.17 -9.96
N GLU A 26 9.06 -14.83 -10.32
CA GLU A 26 8.32 -15.59 -11.34
C GLU A 26 8.94 -15.45 -12.74
N ARG A 27 9.42 -14.25 -13.10
CA ARG A 27 10.17 -14.04 -14.36
C ARG A 27 11.41 -14.93 -14.42
N GLU A 28 12.25 -14.89 -13.38
CA GLU A 28 13.49 -15.68 -13.33
C GLU A 28 13.22 -17.19 -13.32
N LYS A 29 12.14 -17.62 -12.68
CA LYS A 29 11.69 -19.02 -12.68
C LYS A 29 11.32 -19.50 -14.09
N VAL A 30 10.69 -18.67 -14.92
CA VAL A 30 10.39 -18.98 -16.32
C VAL A 30 11.69 -19.13 -17.12
N VAL A 31 12.60 -18.15 -17.00
CA VAL A 31 13.90 -18.18 -17.67
C VAL A 31 14.71 -19.44 -17.29
N PHE A 32 14.76 -19.76 -16.00
CA PHE A 32 15.47 -20.96 -15.53
C PHE A 32 14.86 -22.27 -16.06
N LYS A 33 13.54 -22.36 -16.19
CA LYS A 33 12.88 -23.55 -16.76
C LYS A 33 13.24 -23.75 -18.23
N GLU A 34 13.37 -22.68 -19.01
CA GLU A 34 13.73 -22.71 -20.41
C GLU A 34 15.24 -22.93 -20.63
N ASN A 35 16.07 -22.42 -19.73
CA ASN A 35 17.52 -22.54 -19.76
C ASN A 35 18.09 -22.82 -18.36
N PRO A 36 18.15 -24.09 -17.91
CA PRO A 36 18.64 -24.45 -16.57
C PRO A 36 20.12 -24.08 -16.30
N ASN A 37 20.88 -23.71 -17.32
CA ASN A 37 22.26 -23.24 -17.17
C ASN A 37 22.36 -21.72 -16.95
N ALA A 38 21.28 -20.98 -17.14
CA ALA A 38 21.24 -19.55 -16.85
C ALA A 38 21.24 -19.35 -15.32
N GLN A 39 22.12 -18.47 -14.86
CA GLN A 39 22.11 -18.03 -13.47
C GLN A 39 21.21 -16.79 -13.37
N PRO A 40 20.20 -16.77 -12.47
CA PRO A 40 19.42 -15.57 -12.22
C PRO A 40 20.31 -14.40 -11.78
N ASP A 41 20.08 -13.22 -12.32
CA ASP A 41 20.74 -11.99 -11.88
C ASP A 41 19.74 -11.11 -11.11
N PHE A 42 19.96 -10.98 -9.81
CA PHE A 42 19.14 -10.17 -8.90
C PHE A 42 19.80 -8.85 -8.52
N SER A 43 20.93 -8.52 -9.12
CA SER A 43 21.70 -7.31 -8.81
C SER A 43 20.87 -6.04 -9.03
N GLY A 44 20.78 -5.19 -7.98
CA GLY A 44 20.01 -3.96 -8.03
C GLY A 44 18.51 -4.12 -7.77
N TYR A 45 18.10 -5.31 -7.24
CA TYR A 45 16.72 -5.62 -6.85
C TYR A 45 16.63 -6.20 -5.43
N GLU A 46 17.69 -6.02 -4.64
CA GLU A 46 17.80 -6.60 -3.31
C GLU A 46 16.66 -6.17 -2.40
N TYR A 47 16.25 -4.89 -2.48
CA TYR A 47 15.17 -4.36 -1.67
C TYR A 47 13.83 -5.05 -1.95
N ILE A 48 13.39 -5.13 -3.21
CA ILE A 48 12.09 -5.74 -3.54
C ILE A 48 12.06 -7.24 -3.25
N LEU A 49 13.21 -7.93 -3.39
CA LEU A 49 13.35 -9.34 -3.02
C LEU A 49 13.27 -9.53 -1.50
N GLU A 50 13.93 -8.68 -0.73
CA GLU A 50 13.87 -8.71 0.73
C GLU A 50 12.44 -8.49 1.22
N ARG A 51 11.74 -7.52 0.66
CA ARG A 51 10.33 -7.23 0.99
C ARG A 51 9.41 -8.42 0.73
N GLN A 52 9.63 -9.18 -0.35
CA GLN A 52 8.85 -10.38 -0.66
C GLN A 52 9.22 -11.59 0.20
N LEU A 53 10.52 -11.79 0.46
CA LEU A 53 11.01 -13.03 1.08
C LEU A 53 11.13 -12.96 2.59
N LYS A 54 11.18 -11.75 3.16
CA LYS A 54 11.37 -11.51 4.59
C LYS A 54 10.48 -10.37 5.09
N PRO A 55 9.15 -10.53 5.05
CA PRO A 55 8.26 -9.52 5.60
C PRO A 55 8.52 -9.38 7.11
N GLU A 56 8.61 -8.14 7.59
CA GLU A 56 8.86 -7.83 8.99
C GLU A 56 7.65 -7.11 9.60
N ALA A 57 7.26 -7.51 10.81
CA ALA A 57 6.23 -6.80 11.56
C ALA A 57 6.75 -5.44 12.01
N ARG A 58 6.05 -4.36 11.68
CA ARG A 58 6.44 -2.97 11.91
C ARG A 58 6.23 -2.52 13.37
N MET A 59 6.83 -3.27 14.31
CA MET A 59 6.80 -2.94 15.73
C MET A 59 7.56 -1.66 16.04
N ASP A 60 8.56 -1.31 15.23
CA ASP A 60 9.32 -0.06 15.25
C ASP A 60 8.39 1.15 15.09
N ILE A 61 7.45 1.10 14.15
CA ILE A 61 6.47 2.15 13.91
C ILE A 61 5.50 2.30 15.09
N ILE A 62 5.03 1.18 15.66
CA ILE A 62 4.19 1.21 16.86
C ILE A 62 4.89 1.93 18.01
N GLN A 63 6.18 1.62 18.23
CA GLN A 63 6.96 2.26 19.27
C GLN A 63 7.17 3.75 18.96
N LEU A 64 7.52 4.10 17.72
CA LEU A 64 7.72 5.48 17.26
C LEU A 64 6.47 6.34 17.48
N LEU A 65 5.29 5.85 17.07
CA LEU A 65 4.02 6.55 17.29
C LEU A 65 3.75 6.79 18.78
N LYS A 66 4.02 5.78 19.61
CA LYS A 66 3.87 5.89 21.07
C LYS A 66 4.82 6.93 21.68
N GLU A 67 6.08 6.94 21.27
CA GLU A 67 7.10 7.91 21.73
C GLU A 67 6.72 9.34 21.35
N LYS A 68 6.14 9.53 20.15
CA LYS A 68 5.66 10.84 19.67
C LYS A 68 4.29 11.22 20.24
N GLY A 69 3.65 10.34 21.02
CA GLY A 69 2.33 10.56 21.56
C GLY A 69 1.24 10.69 20.49
N ILE A 70 1.41 9.96 19.36
CA ILE A 70 0.40 9.85 18.30
C ILE A 70 -0.44 8.61 18.59
N LYS A 71 -1.74 8.79 18.65
CA LYS A 71 -2.69 7.71 18.89
C LYS A 71 -3.54 7.49 17.64
N PRO A 72 -3.34 6.41 16.89
CA PRO A 72 -4.20 6.05 15.78
C PRO A 72 -5.65 5.89 16.19
N THR A 73 -6.57 6.32 15.31
CA THR A 73 -8.02 6.12 15.46
C THR A 73 -8.48 4.81 14.83
N ALA A 74 -7.78 4.35 13.78
CA ALA A 74 -7.85 2.99 13.25
C ALA A 74 -6.47 2.59 12.76
N MET A 75 -6.17 1.28 12.71
CA MET A 75 -4.90 0.74 12.23
C MET A 75 -5.07 -0.69 11.79
N MET A 76 -4.40 -1.05 10.69
CA MET A 76 -4.23 -2.42 10.21
C MET A 76 -2.95 -2.52 9.37
N ASP A 77 -2.51 -3.73 9.06
CA ASP A 77 -1.43 -3.98 8.11
C ASP A 77 -1.93 -4.00 6.68
N VAL A 78 -1.03 -3.74 5.72
CA VAL A 78 -1.32 -3.79 4.28
C VAL A 78 -0.94 -5.17 3.76
N SER A 79 -1.92 -6.07 3.70
CA SER A 79 -1.76 -7.47 3.26
C SER A 79 -2.31 -7.74 1.86
N ASP A 80 -3.47 -7.18 1.51
CA ASP A 80 -4.14 -7.41 0.22
C ASP A 80 -3.96 -6.25 -0.77
N GLY A 81 -3.25 -5.20 -0.36
CA GLY A 81 -2.98 -3.97 -1.10
C GLY A 81 -3.69 -2.76 -0.51
N LEU A 82 -3.06 -1.60 -0.68
CA LEU A 82 -3.50 -0.35 -0.03
C LEU A 82 -5.00 -0.07 -0.23
N SER A 83 -5.53 -0.32 -1.44
CA SER A 83 -6.95 -0.05 -1.73
C SER A 83 -7.89 -0.86 -0.85
N SER A 84 -7.57 -2.15 -0.62
CA SER A 84 -8.38 -3.05 0.19
C SER A 84 -8.47 -2.55 1.63
N GLU A 85 -7.33 -2.28 2.24
CA GLU A 85 -7.24 -1.90 3.64
C GLU A 85 -7.81 -0.50 3.90
N VAL A 86 -7.61 0.45 2.99
CA VAL A 86 -8.26 1.77 3.08
C VAL A 86 -9.78 1.61 3.06
N LEU A 87 -10.31 0.80 2.14
CA LEU A 87 -11.74 0.53 2.06
C LEU A 87 -12.26 -0.17 3.33
N HIS A 88 -11.51 -1.12 3.90
CA HIS A 88 -11.88 -1.77 5.16
C HIS A 88 -12.00 -0.76 6.31
N ILE A 89 -10.99 0.11 6.50
CA ILE A 89 -11.07 1.16 7.54
C ILE A 89 -12.29 2.06 7.32
N CYS A 90 -12.51 2.50 6.08
CA CYS A 90 -13.61 3.40 5.75
C CYS A 90 -14.98 2.75 5.93
N HIS A 91 -15.16 1.52 5.45
CA HIS A 91 -16.42 0.78 5.60
C HIS A 91 -16.77 0.55 7.06
N ASP A 92 -15.82 0.08 7.84
CA ASP A 92 -16.01 -0.20 9.26
C ASP A 92 -16.28 1.05 10.11
N SER A 93 -15.79 2.21 9.63
CA SER A 93 -15.99 3.51 10.30
C SER A 93 -17.17 4.30 9.74
N GLY A 94 -17.82 3.83 8.66
CA GLY A 94 -18.92 4.53 8.00
C GLY A 94 -18.51 5.83 7.30
N LEU A 95 -17.26 5.90 6.80
CA LEU A 95 -16.64 7.07 6.18
C LEU A 95 -16.38 6.86 4.69
N GLY A 96 -16.06 7.94 3.99
CA GLY A 96 -15.39 7.97 2.69
C GLY A 96 -13.91 8.34 2.84
N CYS A 97 -13.18 8.40 1.73
CA CYS A 97 -11.78 8.81 1.72
C CYS A 97 -11.34 9.48 0.41
N ASN A 98 -10.30 10.29 0.52
CA ASN A 98 -9.53 10.82 -0.60
C ASN A 98 -8.07 10.39 -0.42
N ILE A 99 -7.56 9.56 -1.34
CA ILE A 99 -6.16 9.14 -1.41
C ILE A 99 -5.50 9.90 -2.54
N TYR A 100 -4.32 10.46 -2.29
CA TYR A 100 -3.54 11.22 -3.26
C TYR A 100 -2.47 10.34 -3.87
N GLU A 101 -2.59 10.06 -5.18
CA GLU A 101 -1.66 9.19 -5.90
C GLU A 101 -0.20 9.60 -5.71
N GLU A 102 0.10 10.89 -5.82
CA GLU A 102 1.46 11.43 -5.68
C GLU A 102 2.06 11.31 -4.27
N LYS A 103 1.22 10.96 -3.27
CA LYS A 103 1.64 10.80 -1.87
C LYS A 103 1.87 9.34 -1.48
N ILE A 104 1.50 8.39 -2.35
CA ILE A 104 1.73 6.97 -2.11
C ILE A 104 3.24 6.70 -2.17
N PRO A 105 3.86 6.22 -1.09
CA PRO A 105 5.30 5.98 -1.07
C PRO A 105 5.64 4.71 -1.86
N ILE A 106 6.44 4.86 -2.91
CA ILE A 106 6.91 3.76 -3.76
C ILE A 106 8.43 3.88 -3.92
N ASP A 107 9.16 2.80 -3.62
CA ASP A 107 10.61 2.76 -3.75
C ASP A 107 11.07 2.76 -5.21
N TYR A 108 12.29 3.26 -5.43
CA TYR A 108 12.88 3.32 -6.77
C TYR A 108 13.01 1.94 -7.44
N GLN A 109 13.39 0.89 -6.71
CA GLN A 109 13.50 -0.45 -7.29
C GLN A 109 12.13 -1.00 -7.69
N THR A 110 11.08 -0.65 -6.96
CA THR A 110 9.68 -0.97 -7.30
C THR A 110 9.27 -0.30 -8.62
N PHE A 111 9.55 1.00 -8.78
CA PHE A 111 9.31 1.72 -10.04
C PHE A 111 10.08 1.10 -11.19
N LYS A 112 11.38 0.87 -11.02
CA LYS A 112 12.25 0.30 -12.05
C LYS A 112 11.74 -1.07 -12.51
N MET A 113 11.39 -1.96 -11.59
CA MET A 113 10.88 -3.28 -11.90
C MET A 113 9.52 -3.22 -12.60
N ALA A 114 8.62 -2.33 -12.14
CA ALA A 114 7.33 -2.13 -12.78
C ALA A 114 7.49 -1.64 -14.24
N GLU A 115 8.42 -0.70 -14.48
CA GLU A 115 8.74 -0.21 -15.84
C GLU A 115 9.26 -1.33 -16.74
N GLU A 116 10.19 -2.16 -16.26
CA GLU A 116 10.72 -3.32 -17.00
C GLU A 116 9.64 -4.34 -17.38
N LEU A 117 8.64 -4.51 -16.52
CA LEU A 117 7.49 -5.39 -16.76
C LEU A 117 6.34 -4.71 -17.51
N ASN A 118 6.50 -3.44 -17.88
CA ASN A 118 5.45 -2.63 -18.49
C ASN A 118 4.18 -2.55 -17.63
N MET A 119 4.36 -2.45 -16.31
CA MET A 119 3.31 -2.34 -15.31
C MET A 119 3.26 -0.93 -14.71
N ASN A 120 2.11 -0.52 -14.18
CA ASN A 120 1.99 0.75 -13.46
C ASN A 120 2.32 0.54 -11.97
N ALA A 121 3.36 1.23 -11.47
CA ALA A 121 3.83 1.10 -10.09
C ALA A 121 2.76 1.51 -9.06
N THR A 122 1.95 2.54 -9.36
CA THR A 122 0.82 2.94 -8.50
C THR A 122 -0.20 1.82 -8.36
N VAL A 123 -0.54 1.14 -9.46
CA VAL A 123 -1.47 -0.01 -9.44
C VAL A 123 -0.87 -1.15 -8.61
N CYS A 124 0.45 -1.38 -8.71
CA CYS A 124 1.13 -2.39 -7.89
C CYS A 124 1.05 -2.06 -6.39
N ALA A 125 1.22 -0.80 -6.00
CA ALA A 125 1.08 -0.37 -4.61
C ALA A 125 -0.38 -0.46 -4.10
N LEU A 126 -1.35 -0.13 -4.96
CA LEU A 126 -2.78 -0.16 -4.61
C LEU A 126 -3.33 -1.58 -4.46
N SER A 127 -2.83 -2.55 -5.24
CA SER A 127 -3.46 -3.87 -5.40
C SER A 127 -2.49 -5.07 -5.29
N GLY A 128 -1.19 -4.82 -5.09
CA GLY A 128 -0.18 -5.88 -5.08
C GLY A 128 -0.19 -6.74 -3.83
N GLY A 129 -0.41 -6.14 -2.68
CA GLY A 129 -0.42 -6.81 -1.38
C GLY A 129 0.94 -7.29 -0.87
N GLU A 130 0.92 -8.00 0.26
CA GLU A 130 2.08 -8.62 0.93
C GLU A 130 3.15 -7.63 1.43
N ASP A 131 2.84 -6.32 1.47
CA ASP A 131 3.80 -5.31 1.93
C ASP A 131 3.97 -5.30 3.45
N TYR A 132 2.94 -5.68 4.21
CA TYR A 132 2.91 -5.72 5.69
C TYR A 132 3.35 -4.42 6.37
N GLU A 133 3.18 -3.29 5.66
CA GLU A 133 3.30 -1.96 6.24
C GLU A 133 2.05 -1.62 7.06
N LEU A 134 2.15 -0.65 7.97
CA LEU A 134 1.01 -0.22 8.77
C LEU A 134 0.26 0.92 8.08
N LEU A 135 -1.01 0.68 7.78
CA LEU A 135 -1.98 1.71 7.42
C LEU A 135 -2.73 2.15 8.67
N PHE A 136 -2.82 3.45 8.91
CA PHE A 136 -3.56 3.97 10.06
C PHE A 136 -4.19 5.33 9.78
N THR A 137 -5.20 5.65 10.58
CA THR A 137 -5.80 6.98 10.63
C THR A 137 -5.48 7.67 11.95
N THR A 138 -5.38 8.98 11.95
CA THR A 138 -5.12 9.79 13.13
C THR A 138 -5.70 11.21 12.96
N PRO A 139 -6.09 11.89 14.05
CA PRO A 139 -6.60 13.25 13.95
C PRO A 139 -5.61 14.23 13.33
N LEU A 140 -6.13 15.28 12.70
CA LEU A 140 -5.35 16.32 12.01
C LEU A 140 -4.32 17.01 12.91
N ASP A 141 -4.52 17.05 14.21
CA ASP A 141 -3.59 17.65 15.18
C ASP A 141 -2.24 16.91 15.27
N ALA A 142 -2.16 15.67 14.75
CA ALA A 142 -0.91 14.93 14.64
C ALA A 142 -0.04 15.37 13.43
N TYR A 143 -0.55 16.21 12.52
CA TYR A 143 0.11 16.57 11.27
C TYR A 143 1.54 17.06 11.45
N ASP A 144 1.75 18.06 12.31
CA ASP A 144 3.08 18.67 12.52
C ASP A 144 4.13 17.69 13.04
N LYS A 145 3.70 16.63 13.72
CA LYS A 145 4.59 15.55 14.18
C LYS A 145 4.87 14.59 13.03
N LEU A 146 3.84 14.20 12.27
CA LEU A 146 3.96 13.21 11.20
C LEU A 146 4.88 13.68 10.07
N ILE A 147 4.81 14.95 9.66
CA ILE A 147 5.67 15.49 8.59
C ILE A 147 7.17 15.50 8.94
N THR A 148 7.53 15.25 10.19
CA THR A 148 8.93 15.15 10.63
C THR A 148 9.43 13.70 10.68
N MET A 149 8.59 12.72 10.34
CA MET A 149 8.91 11.29 10.37
C MET A 149 9.13 10.80 8.95
N GLU A 150 10.35 10.35 8.65
CA GLU A 150 10.71 9.83 7.33
C GLU A 150 10.07 8.47 7.05
N GLU A 151 9.74 7.73 8.10
CA GLU A 151 9.19 6.38 8.03
C GLU A 151 7.68 6.35 7.73
N ILE A 152 7.00 7.52 7.76
CA ILE A 152 5.54 7.62 7.62
C ILE A 152 5.18 8.62 6.54
N SER A 153 4.31 8.22 5.64
CA SER A 153 3.73 9.08 4.61
C SER A 153 2.26 9.37 4.90
N ILE A 154 1.87 10.65 4.87
CA ILE A 154 0.46 11.05 4.86
C ILE A 154 -0.02 10.95 3.42
N ILE A 155 -0.89 9.99 3.13
CA ILE A 155 -1.33 9.67 1.77
C ILE A 155 -2.73 10.17 1.44
N GLY A 156 -3.48 10.65 2.41
CA GLY A 156 -4.85 11.09 2.20
C GLY A 156 -5.55 11.50 3.49
N HIS A 157 -6.87 11.57 3.40
CA HIS A 157 -7.72 11.83 4.56
C HIS A 157 -9.09 11.16 4.40
N THR A 158 -9.75 10.94 5.51
CA THR A 158 -11.14 10.48 5.56
C THR A 158 -12.10 11.65 5.32
N CYS A 159 -13.24 11.36 4.73
CA CYS A 159 -14.30 12.33 4.46
C CYS A 159 -15.69 11.76 4.78
N ALA A 160 -16.73 12.53 4.55
CA ALA A 160 -18.09 12.03 4.69
C ALA A 160 -18.33 10.85 3.72
N LYS A 161 -19.07 9.81 4.15
CA LYS A 161 -19.38 8.64 3.33
C LYS A 161 -20.03 9.01 1.98
N SER A 162 -20.82 10.08 1.96
CA SER A 162 -21.49 10.60 0.75
C SER A 162 -20.53 11.08 -0.34
N GLU A 163 -19.27 11.40 0.01
CA GLU A 163 -18.24 11.82 -0.94
C GLU A 163 -17.59 10.62 -1.67
N GLY A 164 -17.81 9.39 -1.16
CA GLY A 164 -17.30 8.17 -1.75
C GLY A 164 -15.84 7.88 -1.39
N TYR A 165 -15.23 6.99 -2.17
CA TYR A 165 -13.86 6.50 -2.00
C TYR A 165 -13.07 6.90 -3.24
N ASN A 166 -12.14 7.82 -3.10
CA ASN A 166 -11.51 8.47 -4.25
C ASN A 166 -9.98 8.31 -4.25
N LEU A 167 -9.45 8.01 -5.43
CA LEU A 167 -8.05 8.19 -5.76
C LEU A 167 -7.93 9.50 -6.55
N ILE A 168 -7.21 10.46 -6.01
CA ILE A 168 -6.95 11.75 -6.65
C ILE A 168 -5.59 11.67 -7.34
N THR A 169 -5.59 11.77 -8.68
CA THR A 169 -4.36 11.74 -9.47
C THR A 169 -3.61 13.07 -9.40
N LYS A 170 -2.35 13.05 -9.84
CA LYS A 170 -1.50 14.23 -9.90
C LYS A 170 -2.11 15.38 -10.70
N ASP A 171 -2.91 15.07 -11.72
CA ASP A 171 -3.61 16.07 -12.56
C ASP A 171 -4.93 16.54 -11.93
N GLY A 172 -5.23 16.12 -10.71
CA GLY A 172 -6.44 16.51 -9.98
C GLY A 172 -7.72 15.76 -10.40
N ASN A 173 -7.61 14.73 -11.25
CA ASN A 173 -8.75 13.89 -11.58
C ASN A 173 -9.08 12.95 -10.42
N SER A 174 -10.37 12.69 -10.21
CA SER A 174 -10.85 11.76 -9.20
C SER A 174 -11.33 10.49 -9.87
N PHE A 175 -10.84 9.34 -9.39
CA PHE A 175 -11.28 8.02 -9.76
C PHE A 175 -11.78 7.26 -8.54
N GLU A 176 -12.81 6.45 -8.73
CA GLU A 176 -13.29 5.59 -7.65
C GLU A 176 -12.19 4.58 -7.23
N LEU A 177 -11.84 4.60 -5.95
CA LEU A 177 -10.91 3.63 -5.36
C LEU A 177 -11.61 2.27 -5.27
N LYS A 178 -11.05 1.26 -5.93
CA LYS A 178 -11.59 -0.11 -5.95
C LYS A 178 -10.52 -1.08 -5.45
N ALA A 179 -10.92 -1.97 -4.56
CA ALA A 179 -10.10 -3.13 -4.22
C ALA A 179 -10.11 -4.10 -5.41
N GLN A 180 -8.94 -4.39 -5.96
CA GLN A 180 -8.75 -5.47 -6.95
C GLN A 180 -8.23 -6.75 -6.28
N GLY A 181 -8.25 -6.81 -4.94
CA GLY A 181 -7.85 -7.96 -4.15
C GLY A 181 -8.63 -9.21 -4.52
N TRP A 182 -8.17 -10.36 -4.07
CA TRP A 182 -8.76 -11.68 -4.30
C TRP A 182 -10.28 -11.65 -4.14
N VAL A 183 -10.98 -11.59 -5.27
CA VAL A 183 -12.41 -11.88 -5.30
C VAL A 183 -12.50 -13.37 -5.03
N ASN A 184 -12.92 -13.76 -3.83
CA ASN A 184 -13.38 -15.12 -3.59
C ASN A 184 -14.42 -15.43 -4.66
N PHE A 185 -14.07 -16.29 -5.59
CA PHE A 185 -14.94 -16.75 -6.66
C PHE A 185 -16.19 -17.34 -6.00
N ASN A 186 -17.26 -16.59 -5.95
CA ASN A 186 -18.57 -17.11 -5.58
C ASN A 186 -19.17 -17.74 -6.86
N PRO A 187 -19.27 -19.08 -6.97
CA PRO A 187 -19.78 -19.74 -8.18
C PRO A 187 -21.30 -19.55 -8.41
N SER A 188 -21.94 -18.64 -7.69
CA SER A 188 -23.40 -18.49 -7.66
C SER A 188 -23.96 -17.29 -8.44
N GLU A 189 -23.17 -16.54 -9.20
CA GLU A 189 -23.65 -15.40 -9.99
C GLU A 189 -23.61 -15.61 -11.53
N GLU A 190 -23.60 -16.87 -11.99
CA GLU A 190 -23.98 -17.18 -13.36
C GLU A 190 -25.36 -17.88 -13.36
N LYS A 191 -26.40 -17.06 -13.39
CA LYS A 191 -27.72 -17.47 -13.94
C LYS A 191 -28.40 -16.32 -14.64
#